data_8dca7565ba9285e7b1242675a69fc8b7
#
_entry.id   8dca7565ba9285e7b1242675a69fc8b7
#
_cell.length_a   1.000
_cell.length_b   1.000
_cell.length_c   1.000
_cell.angle_alpha   90.00
_cell.angle_beta   90.00
_cell.angle_gamma   90.00
#
_symmetry.space_group_name_H-M   'P 1'
#
loop_
_entity.id
_entity.type
_entity.pdbx_description
1 polymer ?
#
loop_
_entity_poly.entity_id
_entity_poly.type
_entity_poly.pdbx_seq_one_letter_code
_entity_poly.pdbx_strand_id
1 'polypeptide(L)'
;LHVSSRRQRQMCIRDRKVLHTGGLGSASVLKVITNYLASVHLVALGEAWTVAKKSNLDLAKAYKGIAVSSGNSFVHETESQVILNGSYNINFTMDLVLKDTGLFDDLAKKLNAPLEISPKIVEIFKDGQKKYGSRAWSSMIVKRMEDLNNIDFRANGFPDELIDNEPEVKGFEI
;
A
#
# COMPACT_ATOMS: atom_id res chain seq x y z
N LEU A 1 -29.07 12.32 6.54
CA LEU A 1 -29.13 10.85 6.27
C LEU A 1 -28.70 10.48 4.83
N HIS A 2 -28.79 11.37 3.84
CA HIS A 2 -28.46 11.06 2.43
C HIS A 2 -26.96 11.10 2.08
N VAL A 3 -26.15 11.84 2.81
CA VAL A 3 -24.72 12.01 2.51
C VAL A 3 -23.90 10.73 2.82
N SER A 4 -24.25 10.02 3.90
CA SER A 4 -23.58 8.77 4.28
C SER A 4 -23.82 7.63 3.29
N SER A 5 -25.07 7.50 2.77
CA SER A 5 -25.41 6.43 1.82
C SER A 5 -24.77 6.63 0.44
N ARG A 6 -24.54 7.89 0.03
CA ARG A 6 -23.85 8.18 -1.24
C ARG A 6 -22.37 7.79 -1.20
N ARG A 7 -21.68 8.09 -0.10
CA ARG A 7 -20.27 7.66 0.10
C ARG A 7 -20.08 6.14 0.08
N GLN A 8 -21.06 5.38 0.55
CA GLN A 8 -20.99 3.91 0.54
C GLN A 8 -21.18 3.28 -0.84
N ARG A 9 -21.61 4.05 -1.84
CA ARG A 9 -21.83 3.60 -3.23
C ARG A 9 -20.79 4.16 -4.20
N GLN A 10 -19.98 5.12 -3.78
CA GLN A 10 -19.01 5.81 -4.62
C GLN A 10 -17.63 5.71 -3.99
N MET A 11 -16.63 5.44 -4.81
CA MET A 11 -15.23 5.48 -4.47
C MET A 11 -14.57 6.63 -5.22
N CYS A 12 -13.94 7.54 -4.48
CA CYS A 12 -13.10 8.59 -5.06
C CYS A 12 -11.68 8.06 -5.19
N ILE A 13 -11.14 8.10 -6.39
CA ILE A 13 -9.77 7.75 -6.69
C ILE A 13 -9.03 9.06 -6.91
N ARG A 14 -8.19 9.45 -5.93
CA ARG A 14 -7.44 10.72 -5.93
C ARG A 14 -8.34 11.95 -6.18
N ASP A 15 -9.55 11.95 -5.61
CA ASP A 15 -10.54 13.02 -5.73
C ASP A 15 -10.90 13.46 -7.16
N ARG A 16 -10.33 12.81 -8.18
CA ARG A 16 -10.53 13.15 -9.62
C ARG A 16 -11.44 12.19 -10.35
N LYS A 17 -11.47 10.93 -9.94
CA LYS A 17 -12.33 9.89 -10.53
C LYS A 17 -13.34 9.43 -9.50
N VAL A 18 -14.60 9.43 -9.88
CA VAL A 18 -15.71 8.98 -9.04
C VAL A 18 -16.30 7.73 -9.70
N LEU A 19 -16.26 6.61 -8.99
CA LEU A 19 -16.82 5.35 -9.46
C LEU A 19 -18.07 5.01 -8.68
N HIS A 20 -19.19 4.82 -9.37
CA HIS A 20 -20.40 4.28 -8.79
C HIS A 20 -20.31 2.74 -8.73
N THR A 21 -20.06 2.20 -7.52
CA THR A 21 -19.73 0.78 -7.32
C THR A 21 -20.96 -0.13 -7.18
N GLY A 22 -22.20 0.39 -7.27
CA GLY A 22 -23.42 -0.39 -7.17
C GLY A 22 -24.24 -0.11 -5.91
N GLY A 23 -24.78 -1.15 -5.28
CA GLY A 23 -25.67 -1.05 -4.12
C GLY A 23 -25.01 -0.50 -2.86
N LEU A 24 -25.82 -0.27 -1.82
CA LEU A 24 -25.35 0.21 -0.53
C LEU A 24 -24.29 -0.73 0.05
N GLY A 25 -23.14 -0.18 0.45
CA GLY A 25 -22.02 -0.94 1.02
C GLY A 25 -20.97 -1.40 0.00
N SER A 26 -21.24 -1.41 -1.31
CA SER A 26 -20.30 -1.88 -2.34
C SER A 26 -18.97 -1.12 -2.32
N ALA A 27 -18.98 0.20 -2.14
CA ALA A 27 -17.76 0.99 -2.03
C ALA A 27 -16.94 0.65 -0.79
N SER A 28 -17.58 0.29 0.32
CA SER A 28 -16.87 -0.15 1.53
C SER A 28 -16.18 -1.50 1.30
N VAL A 29 -16.82 -2.43 0.62
CA VAL A 29 -16.23 -3.71 0.23
C VAL A 29 -15.03 -3.48 -0.69
N LEU A 30 -15.20 -2.67 -1.74
CA LEU A 30 -14.12 -2.35 -2.67
C LEU A 30 -12.94 -1.67 -1.97
N LYS A 31 -13.19 -0.76 -1.02
CA LYS A 31 -12.15 -0.11 -0.21
C LYS A 31 -11.33 -1.12 0.58
N VAL A 32 -11.96 -2.09 1.20
CA VAL A 32 -11.28 -3.16 1.96
C VAL A 32 -10.41 -4.02 1.03
N ILE A 33 -10.93 -4.37 -0.15
CA ILE A 33 -10.18 -5.12 -1.17
C ILE A 33 -8.94 -4.34 -1.63
N THR A 34 -9.07 -3.05 -1.95
CA THR A 34 -7.94 -2.23 -2.43
C THR A 34 -6.86 -2.06 -1.37
N ASN A 35 -7.23 -1.90 -0.10
CA ASN A 35 -6.26 -1.79 0.99
C ASN A 35 -5.52 -3.11 1.25
N TYR A 36 -6.22 -4.24 1.12
CA TYR A 36 -5.57 -5.56 1.17
C TYR A 36 -4.53 -5.70 0.05
N LEU A 37 -4.91 -5.39 -1.20
CA LEU A 37 -3.98 -5.44 -2.34
C LEU A 37 -2.77 -4.53 -2.13
N ALA A 38 -2.96 -3.31 -1.64
CA ALA A 38 -1.86 -2.40 -1.32
C ALA A 38 -0.89 -3.02 -0.30
N SER A 39 -1.42 -3.68 0.74
CA SER A 39 -0.59 -4.34 1.76
C SER A 39 0.22 -5.52 1.19
N VAL A 40 -0.37 -6.31 0.29
CA VAL A 40 0.33 -7.40 -0.42
C VAL A 40 1.44 -6.85 -1.30
N HIS A 41 1.14 -5.83 -2.11
CA HIS A 41 2.12 -5.19 -2.98
C HIS A 41 3.30 -4.64 -2.18
N LEU A 42 3.05 -4.01 -1.04
CA LEU A 42 4.09 -3.42 -0.21
C LEU A 42 5.05 -4.48 0.36
N VAL A 43 4.52 -5.60 0.85
CA VAL A 43 5.35 -6.72 1.34
C VAL A 43 6.19 -7.31 0.20
N ALA A 44 5.57 -7.55 -0.96
CA ALA A 44 6.27 -8.08 -2.14
C ALA A 44 7.38 -7.13 -2.64
N LEU A 45 7.16 -5.83 -2.58
CA LEU A 45 8.19 -4.83 -2.91
C LEU A 45 9.41 -4.94 -2.00
N GLY A 46 9.24 -5.22 -0.71
CA GLY A 46 10.39 -5.43 0.21
C GLY A 46 11.29 -6.58 -0.24
N GLU A 47 10.71 -7.67 -0.72
CA GLU A 47 11.46 -8.80 -1.26
C GLU A 47 12.11 -8.45 -2.61
N ALA A 48 11.38 -7.78 -3.49
CA ALA A 48 11.90 -7.34 -4.79
C ALA A 48 13.10 -6.39 -4.64
N TRP A 49 13.00 -5.40 -3.74
CA TRP A 49 14.12 -4.49 -3.44
C TRP A 49 15.31 -5.21 -2.83
N THR A 50 15.09 -6.25 -2.01
CA THR A 50 16.16 -7.08 -1.46
C THR A 50 16.94 -7.78 -2.56
N VAL A 51 16.24 -8.40 -3.50
CA VAL A 51 16.86 -9.08 -4.64
C VAL A 51 17.58 -8.07 -5.54
N ALA A 52 16.96 -6.94 -5.86
CA ALA A 52 17.58 -5.88 -6.66
C ALA A 52 18.88 -5.39 -6.04
N LYS A 53 18.87 -5.07 -4.73
CA LYS A 53 20.05 -4.60 -3.99
C LYS A 53 21.17 -5.65 -3.97
N LYS A 54 20.84 -6.91 -3.64
CA LYS A 54 21.83 -8.02 -3.60
C LYS A 54 22.37 -8.38 -4.98
N SER A 55 21.64 -8.08 -6.04
CA SER A 55 22.10 -8.22 -7.42
C SER A 55 22.93 -7.03 -7.92
N ASN A 56 23.25 -6.07 -7.04
CA ASN A 56 23.97 -4.84 -7.37
C ASN A 56 23.27 -3.99 -8.47
N LEU A 57 21.96 -4.07 -8.57
CA LEU A 57 21.21 -3.19 -9.46
C LEU A 57 21.18 -1.76 -8.90
N ASP A 58 21.29 -0.79 -9.79
CA ASP A 58 20.98 0.60 -9.47
C ASP A 58 19.49 0.72 -9.14
N LEU A 59 19.18 1.05 -7.87
CA LEU A 59 17.79 1.05 -7.40
C LEU A 59 16.94 2.14 -8.05
N ALA A 60 17.52 3.27 -8.47
CA ALA A 60 16.79 4.29 -9.21
C ALA A 60 16.40 3.82 -10.61
N LYS A 61 17.27 3.04 -11.27
CA LYS A 61 16.94 2.40 -12.55
C LYS A 61 15.93 1.27 -12.36
N ALA A 62 16.07 0.47 -11.30
CA ALA A 62 15.13 -0.59 -10.97
C ALA A 62 13.72 -0.02 -10.72
N TYR A 63 13.61 1.10 -9.99
CA TYR A 63 12.35 1.81 -9.79
C TYR A 63 11.67 2.14 -11.13
N LYS A 64 12.41 2.77 -12.05
CA LYS A 64 11.89 3.11 -13.38
C LYS A 64 11.52 1.86 -14.21
N GLY A 65 12.32 0.81 -14.12
CA GLY A 65 12.08 -0.46 -14.81
C GLY A 65 10.79 -1.14 -14.33
N ILE A 66 10.54 -1.17 -13.02
CA ILE A 66 9.31 -1.71 -12.46
C ILE A 66 8.11 -0.86 -12.89
N ALA A 67 8.23 0.47 -12.85
CA ALA A 67 7.14 1.40 -13.21
C ALA A 67 6.61 1.22 -14.65
N VAL A 68 7.45 0.75 -15.58
CA VAL A 68 7.05 0.52 -16.98
C VAL A 68 6.79 -0.96 -17.31
N SER A 69 6.77 -1.82 -16.30
CA SER A 69 6.59 -3.27 -16.45
C SER A 69 5.26 -3.76 -15.86
N SER A 70 4.94 -5.03 -16.10
CA SER A 70 3.77 -5.70 -15.50
C SER A 70 3.83 -5.82 -13.97
N GLY A 71 4.98 -5.61 -13.36
CA GLY A 71 5.16 -5.59 -11.91
C GLY A 71 4.77 -4.25 -11.26
N ASN A 72 4.36 -3.26 -12.04
CA ASN A 72 3.99 -1.95 -11.53
C ASN A 72 2.72 -2.00 -10.67
N SER A 73 2.64 -1.09 -9.71
CA SER A 73 1.46 -0.85 -8.88
C SER A 73 1.48 0.60 -8.37
N PHE A 74 0.32 1.11 -7.97
CA PHE A 74 0.24 2.41 -7.31
C PHE A 74 1.14 2.50 -6.05
N VAL A 75 1.22 1.41 -5.30
CA VAL A 75 2.12 1.29 -4.12
C VAL A 75 3.58 1.42 -4.53
N HIS A 76 3.98 0.81 -5.67
CA HIS A 76 5.32 1.00 -6.20
C HIS A 76 5.59 2.46 -6.58
N GLU A 77 4.69 3.08 -7.32
CA GLU A 77 4.86 4.46 -7.78
C GLU A 77 4.96 5.48 -6.63
N THR A 78 4.27 5.22 -5.53
CA THR A 78 4.22 6.12 -4.38
C THR A 78 5.19 5.70 -3.26
N GLU A 79 4.95 4.57 -2.63
CA GLU A 79 5.67 4.18 -1.41
C GLU A 79 7.14 3.86 -1.67
N SER A 80 7.50 3.32 -2.85
CA SER A 80 8.91 3.09 -3.16
C SER A 80 9.74 4.37 -3.14
N GLN A 81 9.18 5.52 -3.44
CA GLN A 81 9.91 6.77 -3.41
C GLN A 81 10.40 7.11 -1.99
N VAL A 82 9.52 7.06 -1.00
CA VAL A 82 9.87 7.33 0.40
C VAL A 82 10.68 6.19 1.04
N ILE A 83 10.56 4.97 0.53
CA ILE A 83 11.42 3.84 0.92
C ILE A 83 12.85 4.08 0.41
N LEU A 84 13.02 4.42 -0.86
CA LEU A 84 14.32 4.67 -1.48
C LEU A 84 15.00 5.95 -0.95
N ASN A 85 14.24 6.92 -0.49
CA ASN A 85 14.74 8.06 0.28
C ASN A 85 15.16 7.66 1.70
N GLY A 86 14.41 6.75 2.34
CA GLY A 86 14.63 6.29 3.71
C GLY A 86 13.80 6.99 4.78
N SER A 87 12.89 7.88 4.40
CA SER A 87 11.93 8.53 5.32
C SER A 87 10.79 7.60 5.72
N TYR A 88 10.37 6.69 4.83
CA TYR A 88 9.19 5.85 4.97
C TYR A 88 7.89 6.63 5.22
N ASN A 89 7.87 7.94 4.95
CA ASN A 89 6.75 8.82 5.27
C ASN A 89 5.63 8.69 4.24
N ILE A 90 4.68 7.77 4.49
CA ILE A 90 3.49 7.55 3.65
C ILE A 90 2.20 8.06 4.31
N ASN A 91 2.29 8.61 5.50
CA ASN A 91 1.16 9.11 6.28
C ASN A 91 0.04 8.06 6.52
N PHE A 92 0.41 6.79 6.58
CA PHE A 92 -0.46 5.67 6.91
C PHE A 92 0.28 4.70 7.83
N THR A 93 -0.34 4.25 8.92
CA THR A 93 0.34 3.54 10.00
C THR A 93 0.06 2.04 10.03
N MET A 94 0.92 1.25 10.68
CA MET A 94 0.82 -0.21 10.75
C MET A 94 -0.46 -0.69 11.44
N ASP A 95 -0.93 0.01 12.47
CA ASP A 95 -2.19 -0.31 13.14
C ASP A 95 -3.40 -0.14 12.21
N LEU A 96 -3.36 0.84 11.31
CA LEU A 96 -4.39 1.03 10.29
C LEU A 96 -4.36 -0.09 9.24
N VAL A 97 -3.18 -0.55 8.83
CA VAL A 97 -3.05 -1.72 7.93
C VAL A 97 -3.65 -2.96 8.59
N LEU A 98 -3.29 -3.24 9.85
CA LEU A 98 -3.80 -4.41 10.57
C LEU A 98 -5.31 -4.35 10.79
N LYS A 99 -5.86 -3.15 11.04
CA LYS A 99 -7.31 -2.95 11.09
C LYS A 99 -7.97 -3.28 9.74
N ASP A 100 -7.44 -2.76 8.65
CA ASP A 100 -8.05 -2.92 7.33
C ASP A 100 -7.90 -4.35 6.78
N THR A 101 -6.76 -5.01 7.00
CA THR A 101 -6.59 -6.44 6.68
C THR A 101 -7.48 -7.34 7.54
N GLY A 102 -7.70 -6.98 8.82
CA GLY A 102 -8.67 -7.66 9.68
C GLY A 102 -10.10 -7.57 9.16
N LEU A 103 -10.52 -6.40 8.64
CA LEU A 103 -11.83 -6.24 7.99
C LEU A 103 -11.97 -7.09 6.73
N PHE A 104 -10.89 -7.26 5.95
CA PHE A 104 -10.84 -8.13 4.78
C PHE A 104 -11.03 -9.60 5.18
N ASP A 105 -10.31 -10.07 6.20
CA ASP A 105 -10.43 -11.43 6.71
C ASP A 105 -11.82 -11.72 7.25
N ASP A 106 -12.42 -10.77 7.98
CA ASP A 106 -13.77 -10.92 8.51
C ASP A 106 -14.84 -10.95 7.41
N LEU A 107 -14.66 -10.18 6.36
CA LEU A 107 -15.50 -10.22 5.18
C LEU A 107 -15.39 -11.58 4.47
N ALA A 108 -14.19 -12.07 4.27
CA ALA A 108 -13.94 -13.37 3.66
C ALA A 108 -14.58 -14.51 4.46
N LYS A 109 -14.46 -14.51 5.78
CA LYS A 109 -15.14 -15.48 6.66
C LYS A 109 -16.65 -15.46 6.51
N LYS A 110 -17.26 -14.26 6.47
CA LYS A 110 -18.71 -14.11 6.27
C LYS A 110 -19.18 -14.63 4.91
N LEU A 111 -18.32 -14.57 3.91
CA LEU A 111 -18.59 -15.05 2.54
C LEU A 111 -18.16 -16.50 2.32
N ASN A 112 -17.62 -17.18 3.33
CA ASN A 112 -17.02 -18.52 3.21
C ASN A 112 -15.96 -18.61 2.09
N ALA A 113 -15.16 -17.55 1.93
CA ALA A 113 -14.08 -17.46 0.95
C ALA A 113 -12.74 -17.78 1.65
N PRO A 114 -12.12 -18.94 1.40
CA PRO A 114 -10.83 -19.28 1.99
C PRO A 114 -9.73 -18.39 1.40
N LEU A 115 -8.82 -17.92 2.26
CA LEU A 115 -7.70 -17.04 1.89
C LEU A 115 -6.37 -17.74 2.19
N GLU A 116 -5.43 -17.66 1.26
CA GLU A 116 -4.09 -18.24 1.40
C GLU A 116 -3.05 -17.19 1.78
N ILE A 117 -3.08 -16.01 1.16
CA ILE A 117 -2.05 -14.96 1.31
C ILE A 117 -2.33 -14.06 2.50
N SER A 118 -3.59 -13.70 2.75
CA SER A 118 -3.95 -12.72 3.79
C SER A 118 -3.44 -13.08 5.19
N PRO A 119 -3.53 -14.35 5.66
CA PRO A 119 -2.98 -14.71 6.96
C PRO A 119 -1.48 -14.42 7.09
N LYS A 120 -0.72 -14.61 6.01
CA LYS A 120 0.72 -14.34 5.98
C LYS A 120 1.02 -12.84 6.01
N ILE A 121 0.26 -12.04 5.30
CA ILE A 121 0.37 -10.58 5.32
C ILE A 121 0.09 -10.04 6.73
N VAL A 122 -0.96 -10.52 7.39
CA VAL A 122 -1.29 -10.15 8.76
C VAL A 122 -0.15 -10.51 9.74
N GLU A 123 0.43 -11.71 9.62
CA GLU A 123 1.58 -12.13 10.43
C GLU A 123 2.77 -11.18 10.25
N ILE A 124 3.11 -10.85 9.01
CA ILE A 124 4.22 -9.96 8.66
C ILE A 124 4.01 -8.56 9.25
N PHE A 125 2.80 -7.99 9.13
CA PHE A 125 2.50 -6.68 9.70
C PHE A 125 2.45 -6.69 11.23
N LYS A 126 1.99 -7.77 11.86
CA LYS A 126 2.07 -7.93 13.33
C LYS A 126 3.52 -7.95 13.83
N ASP A 127 4.41 -8.65 13.11
CA ASP A 127 5.84 -8.63 13.43
C ASP A 127 6.45 -7.25 13.23
N GLY A 128 6.12 -6.55 12.13
CA GLY A 128 6.51 -5.17 11.90
C GLY A 128 6.03 -4.22 13.00
N GLN A 129 4.76 -4.33 13.40
CA GLN A 129 4.19 -3.54 14.49
C GLN A 129 4.92 -3.77 15.82
N LYS A 130 5.24 -5.03 16.13
CA LYS A 130 6.01 -5.38 17.33
C LYS A 130 7.42 -4.77 17.31
N LYS A 131 8.06 -4.74 16.14
CA LYS A 131 9.44 -4.27 15.96
C LYS A 131 9.54 -2.75 15.93
N TYR A 132 8.65 -2.08 15.22
CA TYR A 132 8.74 -0.63 14.93
C TYR A 132 7.70 0.21 15.65
N GLY A 133 6.70 -0.42 16.27
CA GLY A 133 5.60 0.26 16.95
C GLY A 133 4.32 0.37 16.11
N SER A 134 3.18 0.47 16.79
CA SER A 134 1.85 0.54 16.17
C SER A 134 1.67 1.76 15.26
N ARG A 135 2.26 2.89 15.64
CA ARG A 135 2.15 4.16 14.93
C ARG A 135 3.26 4.38 13.91
N ALA A 136 4.17 3.41 13.74
CA ALA A 136 5.15 3.47 12.66
C ALA A 136 4.46 3.44 11.29
N TRP A 137 5.06 4.13 10.32
CA TRP A 137 4.55 4.15 8.95
C TRP A 137 4.47 2.76 8.35
N SER A 138 3.42 2.47 7.60
CA SER A 138 3.20 1.14 6.99
C SER A 138 4.34 0.71 6.07
N SER A 139 4.94 1.65 5.35
CA SER A 139 6.09 1.44 4.47
C SER A 139 7.34 0.93 5.22
N MET A 140 7.44 1.14 6.55
CA MET A 140 8.49 0.53 7.37
C MET A 140 8.41 -1.00 7.43
N ILE A 141 7.33 -1.61 6.94
CA ILE A 141 7.28 -3.07 6.78
C ILE A 141 8.39 -3.56 5.85
N VAL A 142 8.78 -2.76 4.86
CA VAL A 142 9.89 -3.04 3.94
C VAL A 142 11.24 -2.99 4.66
N LYS A 143 11.38 -2.13 5.68
CA LYS A 143 12.60 -2.06 6.52
C LYS A 143 12.92 -3.38 7.22
N ARG A 144 11.94 -4.26 7.43
CA ARG A 144 12.20 -5.62 7.94
C ARG A 144 13.17 -6.38 7.03
N MET A 145 13.05 -6.21 5.72
CA MET A 145 13.93 -6.87 4.75
C MET A 145 15.33 -6.24 4.76
N GLU A 146 15.44 -4.92 4.96
CA GLU A 146 16.71 -4.25 5.18
C GLU A 146 17.42 -4.81 6.42
N ASP A 147 16.71 -4.84 7.55
CA ASP A 147 17.26 -5.31 8.84
C ASP A 147 17.64 -6.80 8.80
N LEU A 148 16.80 -7.66 8.19
CA LEU A 148 17.07 -9.10 8.06
C LEU A 148 18.30 -9.40 7.20
N ASN A 149 18.60 -8.55 6.24
CA ASN A 149 19.68 -8.75 5.28
C ASN A 149 20.90 -7.87 5.54
N ASN A 150 20.86 -6.99 6.54
CA ASN A 150 21.89 -6.00 6.85
C ASN A 150 22.25 -5.15 5.61
N ILE A 151 21.25 -4.63 4.93
CA ILE A 151 21.35 -3.75 3.75
C ILE A 151 20.42 -2.54 3.93
N ASP A 152 20.56 -1.56 3.06
CA ASP A 152 19.62 -0.45 2.92
C ASP A 152 19.12 -0.30 1.48
N PHE A 153 17.93 0.24 1.31
CA PHE A 153 17.34 0.54 0.01
C PHE A 153 17.43 2.05 -0.25
N ARG A 154 18.64 2.57 -0.41
CA ARG A 154 18.83 4.01 -0.65
C ARG A 154 19.21 4.27 -2.09
N ALA A 155 18.56 5.30 -2.67
CA ALA A 155 18.87 5.83 -3.98
C ALA A 155 18.68 7.36 -3.99
N ASN A 156 19.51 8.06 -4.75
CA ASN A 156 19.42 9.52 -4.89
C ASN A 156 18.24 9.94 -5.78
N GLY A 157 17.71 11.13 -5.53
CA GLY A 157 16.68 11.75 -6.38
C GLY A 157 15.24 11.38 -5.99
N PHE A 158 15.03 10.81 -4.80
CA PHE A 158 13.72 10.50 -4.27
C PHE A 158 13.34 11.45 -3.13
N PRO A 159 12.06 11.87 -3.03
CA PRO A 159 11.59 12.80 -2.02
C PRO A 159 11.46 12.12 -0.65
N ASP A 160 11.57 12.89 0.42
CA ASP A 160 11.31 12.44 1.79
C ASP A 160 9.83 12.45 2.17
N GLU A 161 9.02 13.13 1.38
CA GLU A 161 7.57 13.21 1.51
C GLU A 161 6.91 13.25 0.13
N LEU A 162 5.75 12.59 0.01
CA LEU A 162 4.94 12.65 -1.20
C LEU A 162 4.04 13.88 -1.15
N ILE A 163 4.31 14.85 -1.99
CA ILE A 163 3.50 16.07 -2.12
C ILE A 163 2.69 15.97 -3.41
N ASP A 164 1.37 16.05 -3.29
CA ASP A 164 0.50 16.19 -4.45
C ASP A 164 0.51 17.66 -4.90
N ASN A 165 1.26 17.94 -5.96
CA ASN A 165 1.36 19.27 -6.58
C ASN A 165 0.42 19.41 -7.79
N GLU A 166 -0.41 18.40 -8.07
CA GLU A 166 -1.32 18.48 -9.20
C GLU A 166 -2.48 19.43 -8.87
N PRO A 167 -2.92 20.27 -9.83
CA PRO A 167 -4.00 21.21 -9.59
C PRO A 167 -5.30 20.46 -9.22
N GLU A 168 -6.06 21.00 -8.28
CA GLU A 168 -7.39 20.51 -7.97
C GLU A 168 -8.27 20.61 -9.23
N VAL A 169 -8.81 19.49 -9.66
CA VAL A 169 -9.78 19.42 -10.76
C VAL A 169 -11.06 18.81 -10.25
N LYS A 170 -12.19 19.26 -10.78
CA LYS A 170 -13.49 18.66 -10.46
C LYS A 170 -13.47 17.18 -10.83
N GLY A 171 -13.79 16.31 -9.88
CA GLY A 171 -13.90 14.89 -10.12
C GLY A 171 -14.94 14.55 -11.19
N PHE A 172 -14.64 13.58 -12.03
CA PHE A 172 -15.57 13.07 -13.04
C PHE A 172 -15.89 11.58 -12.78
N GLU A 173 -17.08 11.20 -13.14
CA GLU A 173 -17.57 9.81 -13.02
C GLU A 173 -16.99 8.94 -14.15
N ILE A 174 -16.55 7.73 -13.81
CA ILE A 174 -16.01 6.72 -14.72
C ILE A 174 -16.88 5.47 -14.72
#